data_cd2be42542d189a8eae1cdaafed4af03
#
_entry.id   cd2be42542d189a8eae1cdaafed4af03
#
_cell.length_a   1.000
_cell.length_b   1.000
_cell.length_c   1.000
_cell.angle_alpha   90.00
_cell.angle_beta   90.00
_cell.angle_gamma   90.00
#
_symmetry.space_group_name_H-M   'P 1'
#
loop_
_entity.id
_entity.type
_entity.pdbx_description
1 polymer ?
#
loop_
_entity_poly.entity_id
_entity_poly.type
_entity_poly.pdbx_seq_one_letter_code
_entity_poly.pdbx_strand_id
1 'polypeptide(L)'
;PRVQLASSSTGAHLHLGYLIDQNGNMRGAFLGNGFDLKSQAYGAVRGGLGLYFSTHPVTLQPLDARPASNQLANAARVMDALSEASTAHQADSLTHGHDALKSFADGTEHSITGMSPDGAAGGGLTAGGGTGQANAFSQPIMLLASPAGIGLSTQQSTHIASDAHTNFVSGQNTHIAAGRSLIASVAEKISLFVQNAGMKLFAGKGKIQLQAHADDVEVSAHKAVRLAS
;
A
#
# COMPACT_ATOMS: atom_id res chain seq x y z
N PRO A 1 12.42 -12.14 30.85
CA PRO A 1 13.24 -10.93 30.83
C PRO A 1 12.42 -9.73 30.32
N ARG A 2 12.74 -8.56 30.85
CA ARG A 2 12.08 -7.30 30.50
C ARG A 2 13.13 -6.19 30.45
N VAL A 3 13.00 -5.32 29.43
CA VAL A 3 13.77 -4.08 29.34
C VAL A 3 12.79 -2.92 29.29
N GLN A 4 13.09 -1.84 29.97
CA GLN A 4 12.33 -0.60 29.96
C GLN A 4 13.28 0.58 29.82
N LEU A 5 13.02 1.43 28.83
CA LEU A 5 13.60 2.76 28.70
C LEU A 5 12.45 3.75 28.84
N ALA A 6 12.58 4.73 29.73
CA ALA A 6 11.49 5.67 30.00
C ALA A 6 12.02 7.07 30.26
N SER A 7 11.26 8.07 29.78
CA SER A 7 11.40 9.48 30.12
C SER A 7 10.16 9.92 30.89
N SER A 8 10.34 10.43 32.10
CA SER A 8 9.23 10.86 32.93
C SER A 8 8.61 12.18 32.50
N SER A 9 9.36 13.03 31.80
CA SER A 9 8.90 14.38 31.42
C SER A 9 7.78 14.37 30.36
N THR A 10 7.76 13.38 29.47
CA THR A 10 6.78 13.30 28.36
C THR A 10 6.02 11.98 28.34
N GLY A 11 6.18 11.13 29.34
CA GLY A 11 5.59 9.79 29.35
C GLY A 11 6.03 8.93 28.16
N ALA A 12 7.25 9.14 27.65
CA ALA A 12 7.80 8.36 26.56
C ALA A 12 8.45 7.07 27.07
N HIS A 13 8.06 5.94 26.49
CA HIS A 13 8.50 4.62 26.92
C HIS A 13 8.82 3.70 25.74
N LEU A 14 9.86 2.89 25.89
CA LEU A 14 10.08 1.67 25.14
C LEU A 14 10.12 0.49 26.09
N HIS A 15 9.16 -0.39 26.00
CA HIS A 15 9.12 -1.65 26.76
C HIS A 15 9.38 -2.82 25.82
N LEU A 16 10.21 -3.76 26.25
CA LEU A 16 10.56 -4.98 25.49
C LEU A 16 10.35 -6.23 26.36
N GLY A 17 9.81 -7.28 25.75
CA GLY A 17 9.68 -8.61 26.34
C GLY A 17 8.38 -8.79 27.12
N TYR A 18 8.46 -9.17 28.40
CA TYR A 18 7.30 -9.43 29.26
C TYR A 18 6.73 -8.10 29.78
N LEU A 19 5.60 -7.69 29.25
CA LEU A 19 4.96 -6.41 29.57
C LEU A 19 4.07 -6.55 30.83
N ILE A 20 4.22 -5.62 31.74
CA ILE A 20 3.42 -5.55 32.99
C ILE A 20 2.95 -4.11 33.24
N ASP A 21 1.82 -3.98 33.91
CA ASP A 21 1.46 -2.73 34.56
C ASP A 21 2.36 -2.54 35.77
N GLN A 22 3.19 -1.52 35.76
CA GLN A 22 4.10 -1.22 36.86
C GLN A 22 3.78 0.14 37.45
N ASN A 23 3.44 0.15 38.72
CA ASN A 23 3.28 1.34 39.52
C ASN A 23 4.36 1.41 40.58
N GLY A 24 5.30 2.34 40.45
CA GLY A 24 6.47 2.43 41.31
C GLY A 24 7.33 1.15 41.25
N ASN A 25 7.69 0.61 42.41
CA ASN A 25 8.49 -0.60 42.51
C ASN A 25 7.68 -1.90 42.62
N MET A 26 6.35 -1.82 42.47
CA MET A 26 5.49 -3.02 42.54
C MET A 26 5.25 -3.57 41.15
N ARG A 27 5.36 -4.90 41.02
CA ARG A 27 5.01 -5.64 39.84
C ARG A 27 3.49 -5.78 39.76
N GLY A 28 2.85 -5.14 38.75
CA GLY A 28 1.42 -5.21 38.48
C GLY A 28 1.02 -6.34 37.56
N ALA A 29 -0.15 -6.18 36.96
CA ALA A 29 -0.77 -7.17 36.06
C ALA A 29 0.04 -7.42 34.79
N PHE A 30 -0.07 -8.62 34.26
CA PHE A 30 0.47 -8.97 32.92
C PHE A 30 -0.32 -8.28 31.81
N LEU A 31 0.38 -7.61 30.90
CA LEU A 31 -0.19 -6.87 29.77
C LEU A 31 0.12 -7.49 28.41
N GLY A 32 0.98 -8.50 28.34
CA GLY A 32 1.36 -9.19 27.10
C GLY A 32 2.86 -9.42 26.96
N ASN A 33 3.24 -9.96 25.81
CA ASN A 33 4.64 -10.11 25.39
C ASN A 33 4.86 -9.38 24.06
N GLY A 34 6.04 -8.78 23.89
CA GLY A 34 6.42 -8.09 22.68
C GLY A 34 7.13 -6.78 22.93
N PHE A 35 6.81 -5.76 22.19
CA PHE A 35 7.28 -4.40 22.43
C PHE A 35 6.13 -3.39 22.49
N ASP A 36 6.30 -2.35 23.26
CA ASP A 36 5.40 -1.20 23.35
C ASP A 36 6.25 0.08 23.28
N LEU A 37 6.06 0.85 22.21
CA LEU A 37 6.68 2.15 22.02
C LEU A 37 5.59 3.22 22.04
N LYS A 38 5.61 4.08 23.05
CA LYS A 38 4.59 5.12 23.21
C LYS A 38 5.17 6.43 23.73
N SER A 39 4.46 7.52 23.41
CA SER A 39 4.72 8.85 23.94
C SER A 39 3.39 9.60 24.06
N GLN A 40 3.25 10.43 25.10
CA GLN A 40 2.14 11.37 25.24
C GLN A 40 2.38 12.69 24.49
N ALA A 41 3.59 12.88 23.97
CA ALA A 41 3.96 14.01 23.12
C ALA A 41 4.07 13.58 21.64
N TYR A 42 5.08 14.02 20.95
CA TYR A 42 5.29 13.70 19.54
C TYR A 42 6.06 12.40 19.37
N GLY A 43 5.81 11.72 18.26
CA GLY A 43 6.59 10.57 17.83
C GLY A 43 6.97 10.70 16.35
N ALA A 44 8.15 10.26 15.97
CA ALA A 44 8.60 10.16 14.60
C ALA A 44 9.38 8.86 14.38
N VAL A 45 9.05 8.15 13.31
CA VAL A 45 9.81 6.99 12.83
C VAL A 45 10.30 7.34 11.43
N ARG A 46 11.61 7.41 11.23
CA ARG A 46 12.23 7.80 9.97
C ARG A 46 13.35 6.84 9.61
N GLY A 47 13.38 6.40 8.35
CA GLY A 47 14.47 5.63 7.78
C GLY A 47 14.86 6.25 6.44
N GLY A 48 16.06 6.84 6.34
CA GLY A 48 16.50 7.53 5.13
C GLY A 48 16.62 6.65 3.89
N LEU A 49 16.80 5.34 4.08
CA LEU A 49 16.89 4.34 3.01
C LEU A 49 15.61 3.52 2.84
N GLY A 50 14.59 3.75 3.67
CA GLY A 50 13.29 3.11 3.62
C GLY A 50 12.79 2.61 4.98
N LEU A 51 11.52 2.23 5.01
CA LEU A 51 10.83 1.69 6.18
C LEU A 51 10.01 0.46 5.78
N TYR A 52 10.08 -0.58 6.59
CA TYR A 52 9.28 -1.79 6.42
C TYR A 52 8.46 -2.07 7.69
N PHE A 53 7.13 -2.02 7.55
CA PHE A 53 6.18 -2.41 8.59
C PHE A 53 5.48 -3.69 8.16
N SER A 54 5.64 -4.76 8.92
CA SER A 54 5.15 -6.06 8.49
C SER A 54 4.63 -6.91 9.65
N THR A 55 3.65 -7.76 9.37
CA THR A 55 3.19 -8.85 10.22
C THR A 55 3.55 -10.23 9.66
N HIS A 56 4.39 -10.28 8.63
CA HIS A 56 4.99 -11.55 8.18
C HIS A 56 5.94 -12.13 9.24
N PRO A 57 6.15 -13.44 9.24
CA PRO A 57 7.09 -14.07 10.17
C PRO A 57 8.48 -13.44 10.12
N VAL A 58 9.08 -13.28 11.30
CA VAL A 58 10.43 -12.70 11.44
C VAL A 58 11.47 -13.67 10.90
N THR A 59 12.41 -13.16 10.11
CA THR A 59 13.59 -13.87 9.62
C THR A 59 14.87 -13.29 10.22
N LEU A 60 16.03 -13.85 9.87
CA LEU A 60 17.32 -13.31 10.27
C LEU A 60 17.67 -11.98 9.59
N GLN A 61 17.01 -11.68 8.46
CA GLN A 61 17.19 -10.44 7.70
C GLN A 61 16.17 -9.39 8.14
N PRO A 62 16.57 -8.24 8.69
CA PRO A 62 15.64 -7.21 9.16
C PRO A 62 14.70 -6.67 8.07
N LEU A 63 15.18 -6.55 6.83
CA LEU A 63 14.41 -6.08 5.68
C LEU A 63 14.05 -7.22 4.72
N ASP A 64 13.59 -8.36 5.24
CA ASP A 64 13.09 -9.43 4.37
C ASP A 64 11.71 -9.09 3.82
N ALA A 65 11.67 -8.35 2.72
CA ALA A 65 10.47 -7.92 2.03
C ALA A 65 9.95 -8.93 0.99
N ARG A 66 10.63 -10.07 0.78
CA ARG A 66 10.24 -11.07 -0.25
C ARG A 66 8.77 -11.47 -0.22
N PRO A 67 8.13 -11.71 0.94
CA PRO A 67 6.70 -12.02 0.95
C PRO A 67 5.84 -10.88 0.40
N ALA A 68 6.18 -9.63 0.70
CA ALA A 68 5.49 -8.45 0.20
C ALA A 68 5.77 -8.23 -1.30
N SER A 69 7.02 -8.38 -1.74
CA SER A 69 7.40 -8.33 -3.16
C SER A 69 6.62 -9.35 -3.99
N ASN A 70 6.45 -10.57 -3.49
CA ASN A 70 5.64 -11.59 -4.14
C ASN A 70 4.17 -11.19 -4.26
N GLN A 71 3.60 -10.52 -3.26
CA GLN A 71 2.24 -9.98 -3.32
C GLN A 71 2.12 -8.87 -4.38
N LEU A 72 3.09 -7.96 -4.45
CA LEU A 72 3.14 -6.91 -5.47
C LEU A 72 3.30 -7.49 -6.88
N ALA A 73 4.16 -8.50 -7.06
CA ALA A 73 4.31 -9.21 -8.32
C ALA A 73 3.03 -9.95 -8.74
N ASN A 74 2.27 -10.50 -7.80
CA ASN A 74 0.95 -11.06 -8.08
C ASN A 74 -0.04 -9.99 -8.54
N ALA A 75 -0.05 -8.82 -7.90
CA ALA A 75 -0.90 -7.70 -8.31
C ALA A 75 -0.52 -7.19 -9.72
N ALA A 76 0.77 -7.10 -10.02
CA ALA A 76 1.24 -6.74 -11.37
C ALA A 76 0.76 -7.75 -12.44
N ARG A 77 0.80 -9.05 -12.15
CA ARG A 77 0.25 -10.07 -13.07
C ARG A 77 -1.26 -9.96 -13.30
N VAL A 78 -2.03 -9.59 -12.26
CA VAL A 78 -3.46 -9.31 -12.42
C VAL A 78 -3.69 -8.11 -13.33
N MET A 79 -2.92 -7.04 -13.15
CA MET A 79 -3.00 -5.86 -14.03
C MET A 79 -2.66 -6.19 -15.47
N ASP A 80 -1.60 -6.95 -15.69
CA ASP A 80 -1.14 -7.36 -17.02
C ASP A 80 -2.22 -8.17 -17.76
N ALA A 81 -2.74 -9.22 -17.13
CA ALA A 81 -3.81 -10.03 -17.71
C ALA A 81 -5.08 -9.24 -18.05
N LEU A 82 -5.45 -8.28 -17.18
CA LEU A 82 -6.60 -7.39 -17.47
C LEU A 82 -6.28 -6.37 -18.56
N SER A 83 -5.04 -5.91 -18.66
CA SER A 83 -4.57 -5.02 -19.74
C SER A 83 -4.60 -5.73 -21.09
N GLU A 84 -4.12 -6.96 -21.17
CA GLU A 84 -4.21 -7.78 -22.38
C GLU A 84 -5.67 -8.02 -22.80
N ALA A 85 -6.53 -8.37 -21.85
CA ALA A 85 -7.95 -8.57 -22.13
C ALA A 85 -8.63 -7.29 -22.65
N SER A 86 -8.36 -6.13 -22.04
CA SER A 86 -8.95 -4.86 -22.49
C SER A 86 -8.46 -4.45 -23.87
N THR A 87 -7.18 -4.56 -24.17
CA THR A 87 -6.63 -4.24 -25.48
C THR A 87 -7.13 -5.19 -26.59
N ALA A 88 -7.31 -6.47 -26.30
CA ALA A 88 -7.92 -7.42 -27.23
C ALA A 88 -9.36 -7.06 -27.61
N HIS A 89 -10.05 -6.30 -26.78
CA HIS A 89 -11.40 -5.77 -27.03
C HIS A 89 -11.42 -4.26 -27.40
N GLN A 90 -10.28 -3.71 -27.81
CA GLN A 90 -10.15 -2.30 -28.24
C GLN A 90 -10.42 -1.30 -27.10
N ALA A 91 -10.34 -1.73 -25.85
CA ALA A 91 -10.37 -0.85 -24.70
C ALA A 91 -8.94 -0.42 -24.30
N ASP A 92 -8.84 0.54 -23.37
CA ASP A 92 -7.56 1.08 -22.95
C ASP A 92 -6.71 0.07 -22.16
N SER A 93 -5.39 0.14 -22.37
CA SER A 93 -4.42 -0.66 -21.62
C SER A 93 -4.20 -0.11 -20.21
N LEU A 94 -3.74 -0.97 -19.30
CA LEU A 94 -3.27 -0.62 -17.95
C LEU A 94 -1.74 -0.51 -17.87
N THR A 95 -1.04 -0.43 -19.00
CA THR A 95 0.42 -0.54 -19.11
C THR A 95 1.15 0.42 -18.17
N HIS A 96 0.76 1.70 -18.16
CA HIS A 96 1.44 2.68 -17.31
C HIS A 96 1.33 2.36 -15.80
N GLY A 97 0.16 1.93 -15.34
CA GLY A 97 -0.03 1.51 -13.95
C GLY A 97 0.72 0.23 -13.63
N HIS A 98 0.74 -0.73 -14.53
CA HIS A 98 1.49 -1.98 -14.43
C HIS A 98 3.01 -1.70 -14.30
N ASP A 99 3.58 -0.88 -15.20
CA ASP A 99 5.01 -0.57 -15.20
C ASP A 99 5.43 0.16 -13.91
N ALA A 100 4.60 1.08 -13.43
CA ALA A 100 4.84 1.76 -12.15
C ALA A 100 4.82 0.79 -10.97
N LEU A 101 3.84 -0.13 -10.93
CA LEU A 101 3.75 -1.13 -9.86
C LEU A 101 4.92 -2.11 -9.92
N LYS A 102 5.32 -2.55 -11.11
CA LYS A 102 6.47 -3.44 -11.31
C LYS A 102 7.76 -2.78 -10.86
N SER A 103 8.02 -1.54 -11.28
CA SER A 103 9.19 -0.77 -10.86
C SER A 103 9.27 -0.61 -9.34
N PHE A 104 8.12 -0.38 -8.69
CA PHE A 104 8.04 -0.33 -7.23
C PHE A 104 8.37 -1.68 -6.60
N ALA A 105 7.82 -2.78 -7.11
CA ALA A 105 8.09 -4.14 -6.63
C ALA A 105 9.57 -4.50 -6.77
N ASP A 106 10.17 -4.24 -7.93
CA ASP A 106 11.59 -4.46 -8.20
C ASP A 106 12.47 -3.67 -7.21
N GLY A 107 12.05 -2.47 -6.82
CA GLY A 107 12.74 -1.65 -5.83
C GLY A 107 12.75 -2.22 -4.41
N THR A 108 11.87 -3.17 -4.10
CA THR A 108 11.83 -3.84 -2.79
C THR A 108 12.78 -5.03 -2.68
N GLU A 109 13.30 -5.53 -3.81
CA GLU A 109 14.21 -6.69 -3.88
C GLU A 109 15.63 -6.24 -4.24
N HIS A 110 16.33 -5.72 -3.27
CA HIS A 110 17.73 -5.32 -3.44
C HIS A 110 18.59 -5.89 -2.32
N SER A 111 19.90 -5.94 -2.54
CA SER A 111 20.87 -6.34 -1.52
C SER A 111 22.10 -5.46 -1.54
N ILE A 112 22.67 -5.24 -0.38
CA ILE A 112 23.94 -4.54 -0.19
C ILE A 112 24.97 -5.49 0.42
N THR A 113 26.23 -5.36 0.03
CA THR A 113 27.33 -6.08 0.65
C THR A 113 27.83 -5.34 1.89
N GLY A 114 28.20 -6.08 2.95
CA GLY A 114 28.70 -5.50 4.19
C GLY A 114 30.05 -4.75 4.05
N MET A 115 30.75 -4.94 2.94
CA MET A 115 31.90 -4.15 2.52
C MET A 115 31.55 -3.36 1.27
N SER A 116 30.90 -2.23 1.41
CA SER A 116 30.87 -1.24 0.34
C SER A 116 32.07 -0.32 0.50
N PRO A 117 32.99 -0.27 -0.47
CA PRO A 117 34.13 0.65 -0.42
C PRO A 117 33.72 2.11 -0.41
N ASP A 118 32.54 2.41 -0.88
CA ASP A 118 32.12 3.77 -1.20
C ASP A 118 31.20 4.44 -0.19
N GLY A 119 30.82 3.80 0.89
CA GLY A 119 29.93 4.41 1.90
C GLY A 119 28.70 5.12 1.30
N ALA A 120 28.36 4.79 0.06
CA ALA A 120 27.64 5.66 -0.86
C ALA A 120 26.14 5.73 -0.63
N ALA A 121 25.63 4.99 0.29
CA ALA A 121 24.25 5.14 0.67
C ALA A 121 24.17 5.99 1.95
N GLY A 122 24.28 7.29 1.80
CA GLY A 122 23.90 8.23 2.85
C GLY A 122 24.85 8.29 4.07
N GLY A 123 26.15 8.47 3.86
CA GLY A 123 27.10 8.83 4.92
C GLY A 123 27.22 7.79 6.03
N GLY A 124 26.94 6.53 5.73
CA GLY A 124 26.94 5.47 6.70
C GLY A 124 28.32 5.02 7.07
N LEU A 125 28.69 5.24 8.31
CA LEU A 125 29.73 4.51 9.00
C LEU A 125 29.38 3.01 8.94
N THR A 126 30.02 2.24 8.07
CA THR A 126 30.09 0.80 8.23
C THR A 126 30.94 0.50 9.44
N ALA A 127 30.37 0.60 10.60
CA ALA A 127 31.02 0.17 11.82
C ALA A 127 31.02 -1.37 11.86
N GLY A 128 32.19 -1.95 11.63
CA GLY A 128 32.45 -3.36 11.83
C GLY A 128 32.26 -4.22 10.58
N GLY A 129 33.36 -4.68 10.02
CA GLY A 129 33.51 -5.51 8.85
C GLY A 129 32.73 -6.82 8.83
N GLY A 130 31.41 -6.72 8.68
CA GLY A 130 30.57 -7.86 8.34
C GLY A 130 30.83 -8.31 6.92
N THR A 131 31.01 -9.63 6.73
CA THR A 131 31.02 -10.25 5.42
C THR A 131 29.64 -10.81 5.12
N GLY A 132 29.13 -10.58 3.93
CA GLY A 132 27.83 -11.08 3.50
C GLY A 132 26.94 -10.02 2.85
N GLN A 133 25.73 -10.44 2.45
CA GLN A 133 24.74 -9.59 1.85
C GLN A 133 23.56 -9.35 2.82
N ALA A 134 23.10 -8.13 2.88
CA ALA A 134 21.89 -7.75 3.62
C ALA A 134 20.81 -7.29 2.62
N ASN A 135 19.55 -7.63 2.92
CA ASN A 135 18.42 -7.11 2.17
C ASN A 135 18.33 -5.59 2.32
N ALA A 136 17.99 -4.93 1.25
CA ALA A 136 17.85 -3.48 1.19
C ALA A 136 16.74 -3.11 0.20
N PHE A 137 16.33 -1.85 0.22
CA PHE A 137 15.55 -1.24 -0.87
C PHE A 137 16.51 -0.50 -1.81
N SER A 138 16.22 -0.51 -3.10
CA SER A 138 17.03 0.23 -4.09
C SER A 138 16.80 1.74 -4.02
N GLN A 139 15.72 2.19 -3.37
CA GLN A 139 15.34 3.58 -3.20
C GLN A 139 14.54 3.74 -1.88
N PRO A 140 14.35 4.97 -1.36
CA PRO A 140 13.64 5.19 -0.10
C PRO A 140 12.16 4.81 -0.18
N ILE A 141 11.83 3.56 0.05
CA ILE A 141 10.47 2.99 0.01
C ILE A 141 9.90 2.90 1.43
N MET A 142 8.64 3.27 1.59
CA MET A 142 7.84 2.87 2.75
C MET A 142 6.92 1.73 2.32
N LEU A 143 7.07 0.56 2.94
CA LEU A 143 6.31 -0.64 2.64
C LEU A 143 5.54 -1.11 3.87
N LEU A 144 4.21 -1.26 3.72
CA LEU A 144 3.33 -1.89 4.70
C LEU A 144 2.82 -3.20 4.12
N ALA A 145 3.04 -4.31 4.82
CA ALA A 145 2.67 -5.63 4.32
C ALA A 145 2.12 -6.54 5.43
N SER A 146 1.10 -7.32 5.08
CA SER A 146 0.49 -8.27 6.00
C SER A 146 -0.07 -9.48 5.24
N PRO A 147 0.12 -10.72 5.73
CA PRO A 147 -0.51 -11.90 5.14
C PRO A 147 -2.02 -11.97 5.41
N ALA A 148 -2.54 -11.25 6.40
CA ALA A 148 -3.93 -11.31 6.82
C ALA A 148 -4.76 -10.09 6.40
N GLY A 149 -4.17 -8.90 6.42
CA GLY A 149 -4.87 -7.68 6.01
C GLY A 149 -4.30 -6.41 6.64
N ILE A 150 -4.65 -5.27 6.05
CA ILE A 150 -4.31 -3.93 6.52
C ILE A 150 -5.60 -3.14 6.65
N GLY A 151 -5.86 -2.60 7.83
CA GLY A 151 -6.98 -1.70 8.10
C GLY A 151 -6.52 -0.25 8.25
N LEU A 152 -7.18 0.67 7.54
CA LEU A 152 -7.03 2.11 7.73
C LEU A 152 -8.38 2.67 8.18
N SER A 153 -8.41 3.29 9.36
CA SER A 153 -9.66 3.83 9.94
C SER A 153 -9.40 5.16 10.62
N THR A 154 -10.31 6.11 10.43
CA THR A 154 -10.28 7.42 11.08
C THR A 154 -11.69 7.93 11.30
N GLN A 155 -11.90 8.73 12.34
CA GLN A 155 -13.16 9.47 12.57
C GLN A 155 -13.27 10.74 11.70
N GLN A 156 -12.20 11.15 11.08
CA GLN A 156 -12.12 12.34 10.21
C GLN A 156 -11.86 11.91 8.76
N SER A 157 -11.10 12.67 8.02
CA SER A 157 -10.82 12.42 6.62
C SER A 157 -9.59 11.55 6.42
N THR A 158 -9.62 10.70 5.40
CA THR A 158 -8.44 10.01 4.87
C THR A 158 -8.05 10.65 3.54
N HIS A 159 -6.80 11.05 3.40
CA HIS A 159 -6.26 11.64 2.18
C HIS A 159 -5.19 10.72 1.60
N ILE A 160 -5.34 10.35 0.33
CA ILE A 160 -4.34 9.62 -0.46
C ILE A 160 -4.01 10.50 -1.66
N ALA A 161 -2.76 10.93 -1.79
CA ALA A 161 -2.28 11.77 -2.87
C ALA A 161 -0.98 11.22 -3.42
N SER A 162 -0.81 11.32 -4.73
CA SER A 162 0.39 10.91 -5.46
C SER A 162 0.60 11.86 -6.62
N ASP A 163 1.84 12.27 -6.83
CA ASP A 163 2.22 13.12 -7.97
C ASP A 163 2.33 12.33 -9.28
N ALA A 164 2.29 11.00 -9.22
CA ALA A 164 2.35 10.12 -10.39
C ALA A 164 1.11 9.22 -10.45
N HIS A 165 1.23 7.96 -10.12
CA HIS A 165 0.15 6.98 -10.27
C HIS A 165 -0.38 6.50 -8.91
N THR A 166 -1.70 6.32 -8.81
CA THR A 166 -2.34 5.60 -7.72
C THR A 166 -2.99 4.35 -8.28
N ASN A 167 -2.48 3.17 -7.91
CA ASN A 167 -2.95 1.89 -8.37
C ASN A 167 -3.77 1.19 -7.28
N PHE A 168 -5.01 0.82 -7.60
CA PHE A 168 -5.84 -0.07 -6.79
C PHE A 168 -6.00 -1.39 -7.52
N VAL A 169 -5.34 -2.43 -7.04
CA VAL A 169 -5.36 -3.77 -7.66
C VAL A 169 -5.92 -4.77 -6.67
N SER A 170 -6.92 -5.51 -7.07
CA SER A 170 -7.54 -6.58 -6.27
C SER A 170 -7.63 -7.86 -7.09
N GLY A 171 -7.21 -8.97 -6.51
CA GLY A 171 -7.35 -10.30 -7.14
C GLY A 171 -8.78 -10.81 -7.18
N GLN A 172 -9.72 -10.16 -6.49
CA GLN A 172 -11.14 -10.51 -6.47
C GLN A 172 -11.99 -9.26 -6.69
N ASN A 173 -12.56 -8.69 -5.63
CA ASN A 173 -13.53 -7.60 -5.73
C ASN A 173 -12.98 -6.31 -5.13
N THR A 174 -13.31 -5.18 -5.74
CA THR A 174 -13.14 -3.85 -5.16
C THR A 174 -14.53 -3.27 -4.88
N HIS A 175 -14.82 -2.94 -3.61
CA HIS A 175 -16.07 -2.33 -3.18
C HIS A 175 -15.83 -0.88 -2.79
N ILE A 176 -16.59 0.04 -3.41
CA ILE A 176 -16.58 1.46 -3.07
C ILE A 176 -17.98 1.83 -2.62
N ALA A 177 -18.12 2.31 -1.38
CA ALA A 177 -19.37 2.76 -0.82
C ALA A 177 -19.20 4.14 -0.17
N ALA A 178 -20.10 5.07 -0.47
CA ALA A 178 -20.10 6.40 0.09
C ALA A 178 -21.50 6.72 0.64
N GLY A 179 -21.58 7.24 1.87
CA GLY A 179 -22.83 7.60 2.51
C GLY A 179 -23.57 8.77 1.85
N ARG A 180 -22.88 9.56 1.02
CA ARG A 180 -23.47 10.70 0.30
C ARG A 180 -23.16 10.71 -1.18
N SER A 181 -21.92 10.91 -1.58
CA SER A 181 -21.56 11.11 -2.98
C SER A 181 -20.25 10.43 -3.33
N LEU A 182 -20.17 9.89 -4.53
CA LEU A 182 -18.95 9.51 -5.20
C LEU A 182 -18.74 10.45 -6.40
N ILE A 183 -17.65 11.21 -6.41
CA ILE A 183 -17.33 12.19 -7.45
C ILE A 183 -15.99 11.82 -8.06
N ALA A 184 -15.96 11.66 -9.38
CA ALA A 184 -14.73 11.45 -10.15
C ALA A 184 -14.61 12.57 -11.18
N SER A 185 -13.43 13.23 -11.23
CA SER A 185 -13.11 14.25 -12.23
C SER A 185 -11.74 13.96 -12.78
N VAL A 186 -11.62 13.92 -14.11
CA VAL A 186 -10.38 13.61 -14.81
C VAL A 186 -10.19 14.60 -15.97
N ALA A 187 -8.93 14.88 -16.30
CA ALA A 187 -8.61 15.84 -17.36
C ALA A 187 -8.79 15.26 -18.77
N GLU A 188 -8.51 13.96 -18.95
CA GLU A 188 -8.48 13.37 -20.28
C GLU A 188 -9.65 12.43 -20.53
N LYS A 189 -9.71 11.28 -19.85
CA LYS A 189 -10.74 10.28 -20.12
C LYS A 189 -11.03 9.36 -18.93
N ILE A 190 -12.22 8.79 -18.92
CA ILE A 190 -12.59 7.64 -18.08
C ILE A 190 -12.83 6.44 -19.01
N SER A 191 -12.10 5.35 -18.81
CA SER A 191 -12.30 4.10 -19.52
C SER A 191 -12.73 3.02 -18.54
N LEU A 192 -13.83 2.33 -18.86
CA LEU A 192 -14.40 1.25 -18.03
C LEU A 192 -14.58 0.01 -18.91
N PHE A 193 -13.83 -1.03 -18.63
CA PHE A 193 -13.90 -2.30 -19.35
C PHE A 193 -14.39 -3.42 -18.43
N VAL A 194 -15.31 -4.25 -18.94
CA VAL A 194 -15.80 -5.44 -18.22
C VAL A 194 -15.76 -6.63 -19.18
N GLN A 195 -14.90 -7.58 -18.89
CA GLN A 195 -14.64 -8.72 -19.77
C GLN A 195 -15.82 -9.69 -19.93
N ASN A 196 -16.52 -10.05 -18.85
CA ASN A 196 -17.44 -11.20 -18.89
C ASN A 196 -18.89 -10.91 -18.53
N ALA A 197 -19.17 -10.10 -17.50
CA ALA A 197 -20.49 -10.02 -16.89
C ALA A 197 -21.32 -8.79 -17.25
N GLY A 198 -20.72 -7.82 -17.93
CA GLY A 198 -21.36 -6.57 -18.34
C GLY A 198 -21.42 -5.50 -17.22
N MET A 199 -21.99 -4.35 -17.57
CA MET A 199 -22.08 -3.17 -16.73
C MET A 199 -23.54 -2.83 -16.44
N LYS A 200 -23.84 -2.41 -15.22
CA LYS A 200 -25.17 -1.96 -14.79
C LYS A 200 -25.07 -0.58 -14.17
N LEU A 201 -25.87 0.36 -14.66
CA LEU A 201 -26.01 1.71 -14.11
C LEU A 201 -27.45 1.91 -13.69
N PHE A 202 -27.69 2.16 -12.39
CA PHE A 202 -29.04 2.37 -11.86
C PHE A 202 -29.13 3.68 -11.07
N ALA A 203 -30.19 4.43 -11.28
CA ALA A 203 -30.61 5.50 -10.40
C ALA A 203 -31.95 5.13 -9.77
N GLY A 204 -31.99 4.93 -8.46
CA GLY A 204 -33.22 4.55 -7.74
C GLY A 204 -34.26 5.68 -7.71
N LYS A 205 -33.81 6.94 -7.67
CA LYS A 205 -34.64 8.14 -7.82
C LYS A 205 -33.83 9.18 -8.60
N GLY A 206 -34.50 9.91 -9.48
CA GLY A 206 -33.85 10.88 -10.36
C GLY A 206 -33.45 10.26 -11.71
N LYS A 207 -32.74 11.01 -12.50
CA LYS A 207 -32.35 10.62 -13.87
C LYS A 207 -30.90 10.13 -13.95
N ILE A 208 -30.62 9.30 -14.93
CA ILE A 208 -29.28 9.08 -15.47
C ILE A 208 -29.11 10.08 -16.61
N GLN A 209 -28.07 10.91 -16.57
CA GLN A 209 -27.78 11.90 -17.61
C GLN A 209 -26.44 11.58 -18.25
N LEU A 210 -26.45 11.43 -19.57
CA LEU A 210 -25.26 11.28 -20.41
C LEU A 210 -25.24 12.47 -21.37
N GLN A 211 -24.19 13.25 -21.38
CA GLN A 211 -24.09 14.46 -22.20
C GLN A 211 -22.67 14.66 -22.71
N ALA A 212 -22.52 14.78 -24.00
CA ALA A 212 -21.33 15.29 -24.68
C ALA A 212 -21.58 16.75 -25.08
N HIS A 213 -20.64 17.67 -24.79
CA HIS A 213 -20.82 19.09 -25.12
C HIS A 213 -20.27 19.48 -26.49
N ALA A 214 -19.24 18.82 -26.94
CA ALA A 214 -18.53 19.19 -28.15
C ALA A 214 -18.46 18.08 -29.21
N ASP A 215 -18.96 16.89 -28.87
CA ASP A 215 -18.91 15.71 -29.73
C ASP A 215 -20.14 14.81 -29.47
N ASP A 216 -20.21 13.66 -30.12
CA ASP A 216 -21.36 12.77 -30.10
C ASP A 216 -21.41 11.86 -28.85
N VAL A 217 -22.61 11.38 -28.54
CA VAL A 217 -22.82 10.23 -27.65
C VAL A 217 -23.08 9.01 -28.51
N GLU A 218 -22.06 8.15 -28.68
CA GLU A 218 -22.20 6.92 -29.46
C GLU A 218 -22.67 5.76 -28.58
N VAL A 219 -23.70 5.04 -29.04
CA VAL A 219 -24.19 3.83 -28.41
C VAL A 219 -24.26 2.72 -29.45
N SER A 220 -23.38 1.73 -29.32
CA SER A 220 -23.28 0.62 -30.26
C SER A 220 -23.56 -0.73 -29.56
N ALA A 221 -24.26 -1.63 -30.24
CA ALA A 221 -24.53 -2.97 -29.77
C ALA A 221 -24.51 -3.99 -30.89
N HIS A 222 -23.88 -5.14 -30.71
CA HIS A 222 -23.85 -6.21 -31.72
C HIS A 222 -25.24 -6.78 -32.02
N LYS A 223 -26.14 -6.87 -31.03
CA LYS A 223 -27.48 -7.45 -31.22
C LYS A 223 -28.57 -6.38 -31.29
N ALA A 224 -28.75 -5.58 -30.27
CA ALA A 224 -29.79 -4.57 -30.19
C ALA A 224 -29.55 -3.52 -29.13
N VAL A 225 -29.90 -2.27 -29.42
CA VAL A 225 -30.14 -1.20 -28.44
C VAL A 225 -31.63 -1.18 -28.13
N ARG A 226 -32.05 -1.31 -26.89
CA ARG A 226 -33.44 -1.27 -26.45
C ARG A 226 -33.69 -0.04 -25.60
N LEU A 227 -34.60 0.81 -26.04
CA LEU A 227 -35.10 1.95 -25.29
C LEU A 227 -36.57 1.68 -24.98
N ALA A 228 -36.95 1.69 -23.73
CA ALA A 228 -38.30 1.50 -23.27
C ALA A 228 -38.72 2.69 -22.38
N SER A 229 -39.95 3.14 -22.49
CA SER A 229 -40.54 4.18 -21.66
C SER A 229 -41.52 3.58 -20.64
#